data_ff355da8e86dce7959578ff6d7a7c2fb
#
_entry.id   ff355da8e86dce7959578ff6d7a7c2fb
#
_cell.length_a   1.000
_cell.length_b   1.000
_cell.length_c   1.000
_cell.angle_alpha   90.00
_cell.angle_beta   90.00
_cell.angle_gamma   90.00
#
_symmetry.space_group_name_H-M   'P 1'
#
loop_
_entity.id
_entity.type
_entity.pdbx_description
1 polymer ?
#
loop_
_entity_poly.entity_id
_entity_poly.type
_entity_poly.pdbx_seq_one_letter_code
_entity_poly.pdbx_strand_id
1 'polypeptide(L)'
;MAQWRRREDVHNGAVRLAVFESPLPGTSPSGDDPRPTVLLVHGWPDTHHLWTHVAPMLAGDFRVIAYDCRGFGDSDRPDGDDPYRLSEMADDLFAVIDAVSPDNAVHVLAHDWGSVLTWEAVGRRGADKCIASFVSVSGPSLDQLGVWARARLRRPTPRNLARAMAQTGSSAYTVFFQIPVAPGLFFRVTGSQTIWREFLHRAEGMPRPNAVFRPTLREDMISGLRLYRANIRPKLAAPDPRHTSVPVLEIVNERDIALRPAIFDDTHLYAERLWRRTSPTGHWLPLTRPDYLADVTREFIRARAGIESDGRDSVDRSRILGSPGPMAGKLAVVTGAGSGIGRETAYALAEQGCELILADIDLDAADETVRECKRFGVTATAYLLDVADTAGFVAFAAQVRERHGVADIVINNAGIALAGSALAATDEQVDKLLAVDLRGVITGSREFGRQMVERGVGGHIVNVSSAAAFTPSRDLGLYSAAKAGVLMFSESLRGELTEHRIGVTAICPGIVDTNIVRSTRIAGVDAETEAAQRDRLDKLYRKRGFTPDRVAADIVKAINANKAVAPVTAEAKVGYRVYRFAPWISRLGARRKVAR
;
A
#
# COMPACT_ATOMS: atom_id res chain seq x y z
N MET A 1 -13.10 -12.40 21.31
CA MET A 1 -12.64 -13.63 20.61
C MET A 1 -13.88 -14.34 20.08
N ALA A 2 -13.83 -14.84 18.84
CA ALA A 2 -14.95 -15.60 18.27
C ALA A 2 -15.24 -16.83 19.12
N GLN A 3 -16.51 -17.01 19.48
CA GLN A 3 -17.00 -18.31 19.97
C GLN A 3 -17.45 -19.09 18.73
N TRP A 4 -16.58 -19.98 18.24
CA TRP A 4 -16.91 -20.83 17.11
C TRP A 4 -17.97 -21.87 17.50
N ARG A 5 -19.06 -21.89 16.78
CA ARG A 5 -20.09 -22.94 16.90
C ARG A 5 -19.84 -23.96 15.81
N ARG A 6 -19.65 -25.24 16.19
CA ARG A 6 -19.58 -26.32 15.21
C ARG A 6 -20.93 -26.54 14.54
N ARG A 7 -20.90 -26.69 13.24
CA ARG A 7 -22.04 -27.09 12.40
C ARG A 7 -21.98 -28.59 12.11
N GLU A 8 -22.94 -29.08 11.34
CA GLU A 8 -22.86 -30.43 10.77
C GLU A 8 -21.62 -30.54 9.86
N ASP A 9 -20.97 -31.69 9.94
CA ASP A 9 -19.80 -31.97 9.13
C ASP A 9 -20.22 -32.13 7.65
N VAL A 10 -19.38 -31.63 6.75
CA VAL A 10 -19.57 -31.76 5.31
C VAL A 10 -18.75 -32.91 4.79
N HIS A 11 -19.30 -33.71 3.89
CA HIS A 11 -18.62 -34.84 3.28
C HIS A 11 -18.32 -34.58 1.81
N ASN A 12 -17.05 -34.77 1.42
CA ASN A 12 -16.64 -34.86 0.03
C ASN A 12 -16.12 -36.28 -0.22
N GLY A 13 -16.95 -37.13 -0.78
CA GLY A 13 -16.68 -38.57 -0.84
C GLY A 13 -16.49 -39.17 0.55
N ALA A 14 -15.32 -39.76 0.78
CA ALA A 14 -14.96 -40.37 2.07
C ALA A 14 -14.35 -39.37 3.07
N VAL A 15 -14.09 -38.15 2.68
CA VAL A 15 -13.44 -37.12 3.54
C VAL A 15 -14.50 -36.28 4.25
N ARG A 16 -14.41 -36.27 5.57
CA ARG A 16 -15.24 -35.44 6.45
C ARG A 16 -14.54 -34.12 6.76
N LEU A 17 -15.24 -33.01 6.56
CA LEU A 17 -14.77 -31.64 6.77
C LEU A 17 -15.53 -31.02 7.94
N ALA A 18 -14.80 -30.53 8.93
CA ALA A 18 -15.37 -29.85 10.10
C ALA A 18 -15.67 -28.38 9.77
N VAL A 19 -16.93 -27.98 9.90
CA VAL A 19 -17.42 -26.64 9.58
C VAL A 19 -17.83 -25.89 10.85
N PHE A 20 -17.54 -24.61 10.89
CA PHE A 20 -17.76 -23.73 12.03
C PHE A 20 -18.43 -22.43 11.61
N GLU A 21 -19.27 -21.88 12.47
CA GLU A 21 -19.91 -20.59 12.29
C GLU A 21 -19.54 -19.64 13.44
N SER A 22 -19.28 -18.39 13.10
CA SER A 22 -19.10 -17.33 14.09
C SER A 22 -20.42 -16.60 14.29
N PRO A 23 -21.18 -16.90 15.38
CA PRO A 23 -22.48 -16.29 15.62
C PRO A 23 -22.32 -14.80 15.98
N LEU A 24 -23.38 -14.02 15.69
CA LEU A 24 -23.50 -12.69 16.28
C LEU A 24 -23.66 -12.82 17.81
N PRO A 25 -23.02 -11.96 18.59
CA PRO A 25 -23.27 -11.90 20.02
C PRO A 25 -24.76 -11.66 20.31
N GLY A 26 -25.38 -12.56 21.08
CA GLY A 26 -26.78 -12.43 21.52
C GLY A 26 -27.85 -12.95 20.54
N THR A 27 -27.48 -13.58 19.42
CA THR A 27 -28.46 -14.21 18.50
C THR A 27 -28.53 -15.71 18.69
N SER A 28 -29.80 -16.24 18.73
CA SER A 28 -30.06 -17.65 18.57
C SER A 28 -29.93 -18.06 17.10
N PRO A 29 -29.61 -19.30 16.79
CA PRO A 29 -29.46 -19.74 15.40
C PRO A 29 -30.85 -19.79 14.75
N SER A 30 -31.20 -18.82 13.94
CA SER A 30 -32.28 -18.94 12.98
C SER A 30 -31.73 -19.56 11.69
N GLY A 31 -32.44 -20.53 11.12
CA GLY A 31 -32.01 -21.26 9.92
C GLY A 31 -31.82 -20.38 8.67
N ASP A 32 -32.42 -19.18 8.63
CA ASP A 32 -32.39 -18.25 7.51
C ASP A 32 -31.71 -16.94 7.94
N ASP A 33 -30.37 -16.90 7.84
CA ASP A 33 -29.63 -15.65 7.95
C ASP A 33 -29.57 -15.00 6.55
N PRO A 34 -30.27 -13.85 6.32
CA PRO A 34 -30.36 -13.22 5.00
C PRO A 34 -29.06 -12.49 4.59
N ARG A 35 -28.08 -12.41 5.50
CA ARG A 35 -26.84 -11.70 5.22
C ARG A 35 -25.98 -12.48 4.24
N PRO A 36 -25.18 -11.78 3.39
CA PRO A 36 -24.23 -12.46 2.53
C PRO A 36 -23.27 -13.37 3.33
N THR A 37 -23.02 -14.56 2.81
CA THR A 37 -22.12 -15.53 3.47
C THR A 37 -20.68 -15.25 3.11
N VAL A 38 -19.81 -15.16 4.13
CA VAL A 38 -18.36 -15.10 3.98
C VAL A 38 -17.76 -16.40 4.46
N LEU A 39 -17.08 -17.12 3.57
CA LEU A 39 -16.39 -18.37 3.86
C LEU A 39 -14.89 -18.08 4.07
N LEU A 40 -14.38 -18.44 5.25
CA LEU A 40 -12.98 -18.23 5.66
C LEU A 40 -12.19 -19.51 5.46
N VAL A 41 -11.10 -19.45 4.70
CA VAL A 41 -10.29 -20.61 4.32
C VAL A 41 -8.85 -20.40 4.79
N HIS A 42 -8.42 -21.20 5.76
CA HIS A 42 -7.07 -21.14 6.34
C HIS A 42 -6.04 -21.91 5.49
N GLY A 43 -4.76 -21.70 5.79
CA GLY A 43 -3.64 -22.43 5.21
C GLY A 43 -2.83 -23.22 6.23
N TRP A 44 -1.55 -23.45 5.92
CA TRP A 44 -0.62 -24.18 6.77
C TRP A 44 0.07 -23.26 7.80
N PRO A 45 0.26 -23.67 9.04
CA PRO A 45 -0.26 -24.87 9.71
C PRO A 45 -1.53 -24.57 10.52
N ASP A 46 -2.33 -23.63 10.06
CA ASP A 46 -3.46 -23.07 10.77
C ASP A 46 -4.72 -23.95 10.71
N THR A 47 -5.78 -23.49 11.39
CA THR A 47 -7.14 -24.04 11.39
C THR A 47 -8.12 -22.87 11.35
N HIS A 48 -9.44 -23.12 11.44
CA HIS A 48 -10.43 -22.05 11.60
C HIS A 48 -10.08 -21.04 12.71
N HIS A 49 -9.23 -21.39 13.67
CA HIS A 49 -8.79 -20.49 14.74
C HIS A 49 -7.93 -19.32 14.28
N LEU A 50 -7.31 -19.40 13.09
CA LEU A 50 -6.65 -18.27 12.44
C LEU A 50 -7.54 -17.02 12.41
N TRP A 51 -8.84 -17.25 12.26
CA TRP A 51 -9.84 -16.22 12.05
C TRP A 51 -10.49 -15.72 13.33
N THR A 52 -10.01 -16.16 14.52
CA THR A 52 -10.62 -15.86 15.82
C THR A 52 -10.79 -14.35 16.09
N HIS A 53 -9.89 -13.53 15.56
CA HIS A 53 -9.97 -12.07 15.71
C HIS A 53 -10.66 -11.38 14.54
N VAL A 54 -10.61 -11.94 13.34
CA VAL A 54 -11.22 -11.37 12.12
C VAL A 54 -12.73 -11.63 12.07
N ALA A 55 -13.15 -12.87 12.38
CA ALA A 55 -14.52 -13.32 12.24
C ALA A 55 -15.53 -12.46 13.02
N PRO A 56 -15.31 -12.08 14.31
CA PRO A 56 -16.25 -11.23 15.03
C PRO A 56 -16.40 -9.83 14.43
N MET A 57 -15.35 -9.33 13.78
CA MET A 57 -15.38 -8.01 13.14
C MET A 57 -16.21 -8.02 11.86
N LEU A 58 -16.34 -9.17 11.21
CA LEU A 58 -17.17 -9.37 10.01
C LEU A 58 -18.60 -9.79 10.33
N ALA A 59 -18.83 -10.44 11.49
CA ALA A 59 -20.10 -11.06 11.85
C ALA A 59 -21.27 -10.06 12.00
N GLY A 60 -20.98 -8.76 12.16
CA GLY A 60 -22.02 -7.72 12.16
C GLY A 60 -22.70 -7.53 10.81
N ASP A 61 -21.95 -7.65 9.73
CA ASP A 61 -22.39 -7.40 8.36
C ASP A 61 -22.71 -8.69 7.59
N PHE A 62 -22.06 -9.80 7.94
CA PHE A 62 -22.05 -11.04 7.17
C PHE A 62 -22.35 -12.26 8.04
N ARG A 63 -22.86 -13.31 7.42
CA ARG A 63 -22.85 -14.65 7.98
C ARG A 63 -21.46 -15.24 7.78
N VAL A 64 -20.71 -15.50 8.85
CA VAL A 64 -19.29 -15.89 8.79
C VAL A 64 -19.15 -17.37 9.09
N ILE A 65 -18.68 -18.10 8.08
CA ILE A 65 -18.41 -19.55 8.12
C ILE A 65 -16.91 -19.78 7.94
N ALA A 66 -16.37 -20.76 8.65
CA ALA A 66 -15.02 -21.27 8.43
C ALA A 66 -15.07 -22.81 8.43
N TYR A 67 -14.09 -23.45 7.81
CA TYR A 67 -13.91 -24.88 7.93
C TYR A 67 -12.44 -25.22 8.12
N ASP A 68 -12.17 -26.37 8.74
CA ASP A 68 -10.83 -26.93 8.77
C ASP A 68 -10.60 -27.67 7.44
N CYS A 69 -9.58 -27.28 6.70
CA CYS A 69 -9.20 -27.95 5.46
C CYS A 69 -8.84 -29.41 5.73
N ARG A 70 -9.00 -30.30 4.75
CA ARG A 70 -8.55 -31.70 4.90
C ARG A 70 -7.10 -31.76 5.36
N GLY A 71 -6.83 -32.60 6.35
CA GLY A 71 -5.50 -32.70 6.96
C GLY A 71 -5.28 -31.82 8.17
N PHE A 72 -6.23 -30.96 8.55
CA PHE A 72 -6.08 -29.99 9.62
C PHE A 72 -7.23 -30.03 10.63
N GLY A 73 -6.93 -29.58 11.84
CA GLY A 73 -7.91 -29.39 12.91
C GLY A 73 -8.75 -30.62 13.17
N ASP A 74 -10.07 -30.44 13.10
CA ASP A 74 -11.06 -31.50 13.33
C ASP A 74 -11.50 -32.22 12.04
N SER A 75 -10.97 -31.87 10.87
CA SER A 75 -11.22 -32.56 9.59
C SER A 75 -10.39 -33.83 9.46
N ASP A 76 -10.82 -34.71 8.56
CA ASP A 76 -10.11 -35.98 8.31
C ASP A 76 -8.72 -35.76 7.71
N ARG A 77 -7.81 -36.69 8.00
CA ARG A 77 -6.42 -36.70 7.54
C ARG A 77 -6.15 -37.93 6.67
N PRO A 78 -6.60 -37.92 5.40
CA PRO A 78 -6.40 -39.07 4.52
C PRO A 78 -4.90 -39.37 4.33
N ASP A 79 -4.56 -40.64 4.11
CA ASP A 79 -3.20 -41.08 3.90
C ASP A 79 -2.71 -40.84 2.46
N GLY A 80 -1.40 -40.65 2.31
CA GLY A 80 -0.76 -40.38 1.02
C GLY A 80 -0.76 -38.92 0.66
N ASP A 81 -0.12 -38.54 -0.44
CA ASP A 81 -0.02 -37.16 -0.92
C ASP A 81 -1.15 -36.83 -1.94
N ASP A 82 -1.62 -37.81 -2.72
CA ASP A 82 -2.63 -37.61 -3.76
C ASP A 82 -3.93 -36.96 -3.27
N PRO A 83 -4.49 -37.33 -2.09
CA PRO A 83 -5.68 -36.65 -1.57
C PRO A 83 -5.49 -35.17 -1.30
N TYR A 84 -4.25 -34.65 -1.24
CA TYR A 84 -3.93 -33.25 -0.98
C TYR A 84 -3.64 -32.46 -2.26
N ARG A 85 -3.96 -33.00 -3.42
CA ARG A 85 -3.90 -32.22 -4.68
C ARG A 85 -4.88 -31.05 -4.64
N LEU A 86 -4.47 -29.92 -5.23
CA LEU A 86 -5.31 -28.72 -5.27
C LEU A 86 -6.67 -28.98 -5.90
N SER A 87 -6.78 -29.92 -6.87
CA SER A 87 -8.06 -30.31 -7.44
C SER A 87 -9.03 -30.87 -6.38
N GLU A 88 -8.53 -31.79 -5.53
CA GLU A 88 -9.32 -32.40 -4.46
C GLU A 88 -9.73 -31.39 -3.39
N MET A 89 -8.80 -30.47 -3.05
CA MET A 89 -9.07 -29.44 -2.06
C MET A 89 -10.03 -28.37 -2.60
N ALA A 90 -10.01 -28.11 -3.90
CA ALA A 90 -11.01 -27.24 -4.54
C ALA A 90 -12.41 -27.91 -4.55
N ASP A 91 -12.47 -29.25 -4.72
CA ASP A 91 -13.73 -30.00 -4.58
C ASP A 91 -14.28 -29.92 -3.15
N ASP A 92 -13.41 -29.95 -2.11
CA ASP A 92 -13.81 -29.69 -0.73
C ASP A 92 -14.43 -28.32 -0.54
N LEU A 93 -13.79 -27.28 -1.11
CA LEU A 93 -14.32 -25.92 -1.04
C LEU A 93 -15.73 -25.84 -1.63
N PHE A 94 -15.95 -26.43 -2.81
CA PHE A 94 -17.28 -26.44 -3.43
C PHE A 94 -18.29 -27.26 -2.63
N ALA A 95 -17.91 -28.41 -2.07
CA ALA A 95 -18.78 -29.18 -1.19
C ALA A 95 -19.20 -28.40 0.05
N VAL A 96 -18.27 -27.63 0.64
CA VAL A 96 -18.61 -26.75 1.78
C VAL A 96 -19.54 -25.63 1.33
N ILE A 97 -19.27 -24.97 0.19
CA ILE A 97 -20.15 -23.91 -0.35
C ILE A 97 -21.57 -24.44 -0.56
N ASP A 98 -21.71 -25.58 -1.23
CA ASP A 98 -23.00 -26.20 -1.51
C ASP A 98 -23.78 -26.54 -0.22
N ALA A 99 -23.09 -27.02 0.80
CA ALA A 99 -23.70 -27.35 2.09
C ALA A 99 -24.13 -26.12 2.93
N VAL A 100 -23.37 -25.01 2.85
CA VAL A 100 -23.64 -23.83 3.71
C VAL A 100 -24.43 -22.75 3.01
N SER A 101 -24.44 -22.70 1.67
CA SER A 101 -25.12 -21.68 0.87
C SER A 101 -25.54 -22.22 -0.50
N PRO A 102 -26.47 -23.21 -0.56
CA PRO A 102 -26.82 -23.92 -1.80
C PRO A 102 -27.43 -22.98 -2.86
N ASP A 103 -28.15 -21.95 -2.45
CA ASP A 103 -28.91 -21.08 -3.33
C ASP A 103 -28.21 -19.75 -3.66
N ASN A 104 -27.16 -19.39 -2.91
CA ASN A 104 -26.50 -18.10 -3.05
C ASN A 104 -24.98 -18.25 -3.16
N ALA A 105 -24.38 -17.46 -4.03
CA ALA A 105 -22.93 -17.39 -4.13
C ALA A 105 -22.31 -16.78 -2.87
N VAL A 106 -21.18 -17.35 -2.42
CA VAL A 106 -20.46 -16.93 -1.22
C VAL A 106 -19.31 -15.99 -1.56
N HIS A 107 -18.92 -15.16 -0.60
CA HIS A 107 -17.65 -14.44 -0.64
C HIS A 107 -16.59 -15.27 0.08
N VAL A 108 -15.40 -15.42 -0.50
CA VAL A 108 -14.31 -16.20 0.08
C VAL A 108 -13.20 -15.26 0.55
N LEU A 109 -12.79 -15.39 1.83
CA LEU A 109 -11.57 -14.81 2.36
C LEU A 109 -10.60 -15.95 2.68
N ALA A 110 -9.45 -15.99 2.02
CA ALA A 110 -8.53 -17.09 2.16
C ALA A 110 -7.08 -16.64 2.37
N HIS A 111 -6.34 -17.42 3.15
CA HIS A 111 -4.96 -17.15 3.52
C HIS A 111 -4.05 -18.33 3.22
N ASP A 112 -2.82 -18.06 2.76
CA ASP A 112 -1.75 -19.04 2.48
C ASP A 112 -2.25 -20.17 1.57
N TRP A 113 -2.11 -21.45 1.96
CA TRP A 113 -2.61 -22.59 1.19
C TRP A 113 -4.14 -22.56 0.98
N GLY A 114 -4.88 -21.93 1.88
CA GLY A 114 -6.30 -21.65 1.66
C GLY A 114 -6.53 -20.71 0.47
N SER A 115 -5.67 -19.72 0.29
CA SER A 115 -5.71 -18.86 -0.89
C SER A 115 -5.24 -19.60 -2.15
N VAL A 116 -4.18 -20.43 -2.05
CA VAL A 116 -3.68 -21.24 -3.17
C VAL A 116 -4.76 -22.21 -3.70
N LEU A 117 -5.48 -22.91 -2.82
CA LEU A 117 -6.59 -23.78 -3.23
C LEU A 117 -7.78 -23.00 -3.80
N THR A 118 -8.05 -21.81 -3.26
CA THR A 118 -9.13 -20.96 -3.78
C THR A 118 -8.80 -20.45 -5.19
N TRP A 119 -7.55 -20.16 -5.51
CA TRP A 119 -7.13 -19.86 -6.88
C TRP A 119 -7.39 -21.01 -7.85
N GLU A 120 -7.19 -22.27 -7.42
CA GLU A 120 -7.56 -23.45 -8.22
C GLU A 120 -9.08 -23.51 -8.44
N ALA A 121 -9.87 -23.21 -7.40
CA ALA A 121 -11.33 -23.24 -7.45
C ALA A 121 -11.89 -22.14 -8.37
N VAL A 122 -11.47 -20.87 -8.19
CA VAL A 122 -11.98 -19.75 -8.99
C VAL A 122 -11.56 -19.81 -10.46
N GLY A 123 -10.51 -20.58 -10.79
CA GLY A 123 -10.11 -20.87 -12.17
C GLY A 123 -10.98 -21.92 -12.87
N ARG A 124 -11.92 -22.57 -12.18
CA ARG A 124 -12.83 -23.54 -12.78
C ARG A 124 -13.99 -22.86 -13.51
N ARG A 125 -14.42 -23.44 -14.61
CA ARG A 125 -15.55 -22.94 -15.39
C ARG A 125 -16.82 -22.89 -14.54
N GLY A 126 -17.47 -21.74 -14.46
CA GLY A 126 -18.70 -21.53 -13.70
C GLY A 126 -18.49 -21.29 -12.21
N ALA A 127 -17.27 -21.10 -11.73
CA ALA A 127 -16.96 -20.76 -10.34
C ALA A 127 -17.66 -19.46 -9.89
N ASP A 128 -17.86 -18.51 -10.81
CA ASP A 128 -18.56 -17.24 -10.58
C ASP A 128 -20.05 -17.39 -10.23
N LYS A 129 -20.64 -18.58 -10.44
CA LYS A 129 -22.00 -18.89 -9.98
C LYS A 129 -22.07 -19.22 -8.49
N CYS A 130 -21.00 -19.75 -7.91
CA CYS A 130 -20.91 -20.19 -6.52
C CYS A 130 -20.07 -19.24 -5.66
N ILE A 131 -19.12 -18.51 -6.28
CA ILE A 131 -18.21 -17.58 -5.59
C ILE A 131 -18.42 -16.18 -6.13
N ALA A 132 -19.06 -15.33 -5.32
CA ALA A 132 -19.36 -13.94 -5.66
C ALA A 132 -18.12 -13.04 -5.68
N SER A 133 -17.14 -13.30 -4.79
CA SER A 133 -15.85 -12.62 -4.77
C SER A 133 -14.83 -13.40 -3.95
N PHE A 134 -13.55 -13.12 -4.18
CA PHE A 134 -12.43 -13.76 -3.52
C PHE A 134 -11.43 -12.72 -2.98
N VAL A 135 -11.13 -12.78 -1.68
CA VAL A 135 -10.07 -12.02 -1.03
C VAL A 135 -8.88 -12.96 -0.79
N SER A 136 -7.80 -12.75 -1.56
CA SER A 136 -6.57 -13.55 -1.56
C SER A 136 -5.52 -12.90 -0.68
N VAL A 137 -5.04 -13.60 0.34
CA VAL A 137 -4.01 -13.11 1.27
C VAL A 137 -2.85 -14.09 1.32
N SER A 138 -1.64 -13.64 1.00
CA SER A 138 -0.41 -14.43 1.11
C SER A 138 -0.49 -15.84 0.49
N GLY A 139 -1.13 -15.98 -0.67
CA GLY A 139 -1.27 -17.29 -1.35
C GLY A 139 -1.56 -17.10 -2.85
N PRO A 140 -0.53 -17.14 -3.72
CA PRO A 140 -0.70 -17.01 -5.17
C PRO A 140 -1.18 -18.30 -5.80
N SER A 141 -1.69 -18.24 -7.03
CA SER A 141 -1.82 -19.43 -7.86
C SER A 141 -0.43 -20.00 -8.17
N LEU A 142 -0.22 -21.29 -7.89
CA LEU A 142 1.05 -21.97 -8.19
C LEU A 142 1.32 -22.04 -9.70
N ASP A 143 0.29 -22.15 -10.52
CA ASP A 143 0.42 -22.14 -11.98
C ASP A 143 0.88 -20.76 -12.49
N GLN A 144 0.29 -19.67 -11.98
CA GLN A 144 0.72 -18.31 -12.30
C GLN A 144 2.17 -18.06 -11.83
N LEU A 145 2.53 -18.52 -10.63
CA LEU A 145 3.89 -18.45 -10.11
C LEU A 145 4.89 -19.20 -11.02
N GLY A 146 4.51 -20.38 -11.50
CA GLY A 146 5.32 -21.17 -12.43
C GLY A 146 5.57 -20.43 -13.76
N VAL A 147 4.53 -19.81 -14.33
CA VAL A 147 4.66 -18.99 -15.56
C VAL A 147 5.50 -17.74 -15.28
N TRP A 148 5.26 -17.05 -14.17
CA TRP A 148 6.02 -15.89 -13.75
C TRP A 148 7.53 -16.19 -13.65
N ALA A 149 7.90 -17.28 -12.99
CA ALA A 149 9.30 -17.69 -12.83
C ALA A 149 9.97 -17.97 -14.18
N ARG A 150 9.30 -18.73 -15.06
CA ARG A 150 9.80 -19.05 -16.41
C ARG A 150 9.98 -17.81 -17.27
N ALA A 151 9.05 -16.86 -17.21
CA ALA A 151 9.12 -15.62 -17.99
C ALA A 151 10.36 -14.79 -17.59
N ARG A 152 10.68 -14.71 -16.26
CA ARG A 152 11.88 -14.00 -15.78
C ARG A 152 13.18 -14.70 -16.13
N LEU A 153 13.21 -16.02 -16.10
CA LEU A 153 14.38 -16.80 -16.51
C LEU A 153 14.62 -16.77 -18.02
N ARG A 154 13.56 -16.71 -18.86
CA ARG A 154 13.68 -16.57 -20.31
C ARG A 154 14.22 -15.20 -20.75
N ARG A 155 14.05 -14.16 -19.92
CA ARG A 155 14.57 -12.79 -20.15
C ARG A 155 15.45 -12.39 -18.97
N PRO A 156 16.72 -12.86 -18.90
CA PRO A 156 17.57 -12.76 -17.73
C PRO A 156 18.21 -11.37 -17.56
N THR A 157 17.38 -10.34 -17.39
CA THR A 157 17.89 -9.02 -16.97
C THR A 157 18.35 -9.07 -15.50
N PRO A 158 19.29 -8.20 -15.05
CA PRO A 158 19.70 -8.15 -13.65
C PRO A 158 18.53 -8.03 -12.67
N ARG A 159 17.49 -7.25 -13.03
CA ARG A 159 16.26 -7.10 -12.24
C ARG A 159 15.45 -8.39 -12.17
N ASN A 160 15.27 -9.08 -13.28
CA ASN A 160 14.51 -10.33 -13.33
C ASN A 160 15.22 -11.45 -12.55
N LEU A 161 16.54 -11.55 -12.69
CA LEU A 161 17.35 -12.51 -11.93
C LEU A 161 17.27 -12.23 -10.43
N ALA A 162 17.45 -10.97 -10.01
CA ALA A 162 17.33 -10.59 -8.61
C ALA A 162 15.95 -10.95 -8.01
N ARG A 163 14.85 -10.72 -8.75
CA ARG A 163 13.49 -11.07 -8.32
C ARG A 163 13.30 -12.59 -8.22
N ALA A 164 13.76 -13.34 -9.22
CA ALA A 164 13.69 -14.79 -9.20
C ALA A 164 14.52 -15.38 -8.06
N MET A 165 15.74 -14.90 -7.85
CA MET A 165 16.62 -15.34 -6.75
C MET A 165 16.02 -15.01 -5.37
N ALA A 166 15.45 -13.81 -5.20
CA ALA A 166 14.80 -13.41 -3.95
C ALA A 166 13.62 -14.34 -3.61
N GLN A 167 12.77 -14.68 -4.60
CA GLN A 167 11.68 -15.64 -4.38
C GLN A 167 12.20 -17.06 -4.11
N THR A 168 13.18 -17.53 -4.87
CA THR A 168 13.78 -18.87 -4.64
C THR A 168 14.36 -18.96 -3.23
N GLY A 169 15.05 -17.93 -2.75
CA GLY A 169 15.55 -17.87 -1.38
C GLY A 169 14.43 -17.92 -0.34
N SER A 170 13.37 -17.14 -0.53
CA SER A 170 12.18 -17.17 0.36
C SER A 170 11.45 -18.51 0.35
N SER A 171 11.46 -19.21 -0.77
CA SER A 171 10.80 -20.54 -0.92
C SER A 171 11.71 -21.72 -0.60
N ALA A 172 12.95 -21.52 -0.15
CA ALA A 172 13.91 -22.59 0.08
C ALA A 172 13.42 -23.65 1.09
N TYR A 173 12.60 -23.26 2.07
CA TYR A 173 11.98 -24.18 3.02
C TYR A 173 11.09 -25.25 2.33
N THR A 174 10.50 -24.93 1.18
CA THR A 174 9.66 -25.88 0.42
C THR A 174 10.48 -27.07 -0.10
N VAL A 175 11.78 -26.87 -0.36
CA VAL A 175 12.70 -27.96 -0.75
C VAL A 175 12.92 -28.90 0.44
N PHE A 176 13.12 -28.36 1.64
CA PHE A 176 13.20 -29.16 2.87
C PHE A 176 11.92 -29.99 3.06
N PHE A 177 10.73 -29.43 2.83
CA PHE A 177 9.45 -30.11 3.00
C PHE A 177 9.22 -31.26 1.99
N GLN A 178 9.98 -31.30 0.88
CA GLN A 178 9.95 -32.41 -0.08
C GLN A 178 10.71 -33.64 0.43
N ILE A 179 11.58 -33.48 1.43
CA ILE A 179 12.39 -34.61 1.94
C ILE A 179 11.47 -35.58 2.70
N PRO A 180 11.50 -36.88 2.39
CA PRO A 180 10.76 -37.87 3.18
C PRO A 180 11.25 -37.90 4.63
N VAL A 181 10.35 -38.06 5.59
CA VAL A 181 10.60 -38.25 7.03
C VAL A 181 11.21 -37.09 7.78
N ALA A 182 12.31 -36.45 7.29
CA ALA A 182 13.07 -35.44 8.03
C ALA A 182 12.22 -34.23 8.51
N PRO A 183 11.37 -33.58 7.68
CA PRO A 183 10.50 -32.50 8.15
C PRO A 183 9.48 -32.96 9.20
N GLY A 184 8.95 -34.18 9.07
CA GLY A 184 8.03 -34.77 10.04
C GLY A 184 8.70 -34.96 11.41
N LEU A 185 9.93 -35.46 11.44
CA LEU A 185 10.72 -35.58 12.69
C LEU A 185 11.05 -34.22 13.28
N PHE A 186 11.40 -33.24 12.43
CA PHE A 186 11.64 -31.85 12.86
C PHE A 186 10.42 -31.28 13.56
N PHE A 187 9.22 -31.40 12.99
CA PHE A 187 8.01 -30.87 13.60
C PHE A 187 7.51 -31.67 14.81
N ARG A 188 7.87 -32.96 14.92
CA ARG A 188 7.62 -33.73 16.16
C ARG A 188 8.32 -33.10 17.37
N VAL A 189 9.50 -32.51 17.16
CA VAL A 189 10.29 -31.83 18.20
C VAL A 189 9.92 -30.38 18.37
N THR A 190 9.81 -29.62 17.26
CA THR A 190 9.65 -28.16 17.26
C THR A 190 8.20 -27.69 17.16
N GLY A 191 7.25 -28.55 16.74
CA GLY A 191 5.85 -28.21 16.49
C GLY A 191 5.03 -28.03 17.77
N SER A 192 5.51 -27.22 18.73
CA SER A 192 4.75 -26.87 19.92
C SER A 192 4.13 -25.47 19.78
N GLN A 193 2.97 -25.27 20.39
CA GLN A 193 2.29 -23.98 20.41
C GLN A 193 3.18 -22.85 20.96
N THR A 194 4.01 -23.15 21.95
CA THR A 194 4.92 -22.16 22.56
C THR A 194 6.02 -21.74 21.60
N ILE A 195 6.67 -22.70 20.92
CA ILE A 195 7.74 -22.41 19.94
C ILE A 195 7.14 -21.64 18.76
N TRP A 196 5.97 -22.07 18.25
CA TRP A 196 5.32 -21.44 17.12
C TRP A 196 4.86 -20.01 17.43
N ARG A 197 4.29 -19.78 18.63
CA ARG A 197 3.91 -18.45 19.11
C ARG A 197 5.12 -17.51 19.17
N GLU A 198 6.23 -17.99 19.70
CA GLU A 198 7.44 -17.16 19.84
C GLU A 198 8.08 -16.89 18.46
N PHE A 199 8.03 -17.85 17.55
CA PHE A 199 8.47 -17.66 16.17
C PHE A 199 7.65 -16.54 15.50
N LEU A 200 6.31 -16.61 15.53
CA LEU A 200 5.44 -15.61 14.94
C LEU A 200 5.60 -14.23 15.60
N HIS A 201 5.79 -14.21 16.92
CA HIS A 201 6.04 -12.96 17.62
C HIS A 201 7.34 -12.28 17.15
N ARG A 202 8.43 -13.04 17.00
CA ARG A 202 9.74 -12.49 16.59
C ARG A 202 9.84 -12.21 15.09
N ALA A 203 9.36 -13.14 14.27
CA ALA A 203 9.51 -13.04 12.82
C ALA A 203 8.48 -12.10 12.17
N GLU A 204 7.25 -12.10 12.68
CA GLU A 204 6.10 -11.40 12.09
C GLU A 204 5.65 -10.17 12.90
N GLY A 205 6.15 -10.01 14.12
CA GLY A 205 5.68 -8.97 15.03
C GLY A 205 4.27 -9.21 15.57
N MET A 206 3.81 -10.47 15.58
CA MET A 206 2.47 -10.83 16.04
C MET A 206 2.30 -10.51 17.54
N PRO A 207 1.23 -9.79 17.94
CA PRO A 207 0.89 -9.62 19.35
C PRO A 207 0.62 -10.99 20.00
N ARG A 208 1.30 -11.30 21.14
CA ARG A 208 1.15 -12.61 21.81
C ARG A 208 -0.30 -13.02 22.11
N PRO A 209 -1.22 -12.10 22.50
CA PRO A 209 -2.63 -12.45 22.72
C PRO A 209 -3.37 -12.94 21.47
N ASN A 210 -2.88 -12.61 20.27
CA ASN A 210 -3.53 -13.00 19.01
C ASN A 210 -3.22 -14.45 18.62
N ALA A 211 -2.28 -15.09 19.29
CA ALA A 211 -1.87 -16.46 19.02
C ALA A 211 -2.85 -17.48 19.64
N VAL A 212 -3.85 -17.88 18.90
CA VAL A 212 -4.81 -18.91 19.29
C VAL A 212 -4.59 -20.15 18.42
N PHE A 213 -3.99 -21.18 19.00
CA PHE A 213 -3.69 -22.44 18.30
C PHE A 213 -4.42 -23.61 18.91
N ARG A 214 -4.74 -24.60 18.07
CA ARG A 214 -5.33 -25.87 18.50
C ARG A 214 -4.28 -26.81 19.10
N PRO A 215 -4.69 -27.75 19.97
CA PRO A 215 -3.81 -28.84 20.41
C PRO A 215 -3.26 -29.68 19.25
N THR A 216 -3.96 -29.71 18.12
CA THR A 216 -3.60 -30.44 16.90
C THR A 216 -2.47 -29.79 16.09
N LEU A 217 -1.94 -28.61 16.48
CA LEU A 217 -0.95 -27.84 15.71
C LEU A 217 0.23 -28.69 15.20
N ARG A 218 0.76 -29.59 16.02
CA ARG A 218 1.88 -30.46 15.63
C ARG A 218 1.48 -31.42 14.52
N GLU A 219 0.32 -32.05 14.68
CA GLU A 219 -0.26 -32.95 13.69
C GLU A 219 -0.59 -32.20 12.41
N ASP A 220 -1.10 -30.98 12.52
CA ASP A 220 -1.42 -30.09 11.40
C ASP A 220 -0.15 -29.69 10.62
N MET A 221 0.94 -29.37 11.31
CA MET A 221 2.25 -29.12 10.68
C MET A 221 2.73 -30.33 9.88
N ILE A 222 2.61 -31.52 10.44
CA ILE A 222 3.09 -32.75 9.80
C ILE A 222 2.19 -33.16 8.64
N SER A 223 0.89 -33.17 8.83
CA SER A 223 -0.08 -33.52 7.80
C SER A 223 -0.01 -32.57 6.61
N GLY A 224 0.12 -31.26 6.88
CA GLY A 224 0.20 -30.23 5.84
C GLY A 224 1.46 -30.30 4.95
N LEU A 225 2.51 -31.06 5.33
CA LEU A 225 3.64 -31.33 4.42
C LEU A 225 3.21 -32.02 3.12
N ARG A 226 2.09 -32.75 3.16
CA ARG A 226 1.50 -33.41 2.00
C ARG A 226 1.03 -32.41 0.93
N LEU A 227 0.55 -31.23 1.34
CA LEU A 227 0.21 -30.14 0.41
C LEU A 227 1.40 -29.73 -0.46
N TYR A 228 2.55 -29.53 0.18
CA TYR A 228 3.78 -29.15 -0.53
C TYR A 228 4.25 -30.26 -1.47
N ARG A 229 4.19 -31.52 -1.05
CA ARG A 229 4.63 -32.68 -1.85
C ARG A 229 3.72 -32.91 -3.04
N ALA A 230 2.41 -32.85 -2.84
CA ALA A 230 1.43 -33.09 -3.89
C ALA A 230 1.45 -32.02 -4.99
N ASN A 231 1.80 -30.77 -4.67
CA ASN A 231 1.48 -29.66 -5.56
C ASN A 231 2.68 -28.84 -6.06
N ILE A 232 3.69 -28.56 -5.22
CA ILE A 232 4.75 -27.60 -5.61
C ILE A 232 5.47 -28.04 -6.89
N ARG A 233 6.04 -29.26 -6.89
CA ARG A 233 6.80 -29.73 -8.07
C ARG A 233 5.94 -29.91 -9.31
N PRO A 234 4.78 -30.59 -9.26
CA PRO A 234 3.93 -30.77 -10.44
C PRO A 234 3.49 -29.44 -11.06
N LYS A 235 2.98 -28.51 -10.25
CA LYS A 235 2.45 -27.21 -10.72
C LYS A 235 3.56 -26.31 -11.29
N LEU A 236 4.72 -26.24 -10.64
CA LEU A 236 5.84 -25.47 -11.18
C LEU A 236 6.48 -26.11 -12.42
N ALA A 237 6.47 -27.46 -12.51
CA ALA A 237 7.02 -28.19 -13.67
C ALA A 237 6.12 -28.11 -14.91
N ALA A 238 4.80 -28.07 -14.76
CA ALA A 238 3.83 -28.02 -15.84
C ALA A 238 2.68 -27.05 -15.47
N PRO A 239 2.95 -25.72 -15.40
CA PRO A 239 1.92 -24.76 -15.04
C PRO A 239 0.84 -24.67 -16.12
N ASP A 240 -0.42 -24.73 -15.67
CA ASP A 240 -1.65 -24.56 -16.47
C ASP A 240 -2.48 -23.42 -15.88
N PRO A 241 -2.08 -22.14 -16.07
CA PRO A 241 -2.76 -21.01 -15.48
C PRO A 241 -4.13 -20.81 -16.12
N ARG A 242 -5.14 -20.73 -15.26
CA ARG A 242 -6.53 -20.53 -15.67
C ARG A 242 -6.95 -19.10 -15.43
N HIS A 243 -7.89 -18.62 -16.25
CA HIS A 243 -8.52 -17.31 -16.09
C HIS A 243 -9.74 -17.41 -15.19
N THR A 244 -10.02 -16.32 -14.46
CA THR A 244 -11.22 -16.22 -13.62
C THR A 244 -12.00 -14.94 -13.91
N SER A 245 -13.33 -15.06 -13.97
CA SER A 245 -14.30 -13.98 -14.00
C SER A 245 -14.75 -13.57 -12.58
N VAL A 246 -14.40 -14.36 -11.55
CA VAL A 246 -14.67 -14.01 -10.15
C VAL A 246 -13.91 -12.73 -9.80
N PRO A 247 -14.55 -11.72 -9.17
CA PRO A 247 -13.84 -10.54 -8.65
C PRO A 247 -12.82 -10.93 -7.57
N VAL A 248 -11.56 -10.55 -7.75
CA VAL A 248 -10.48 -10.86 -6.81
C VAL A 248 -9.91 -9.60 -6.19
N LEU A 249 -9.86 -9.53 -4.86
CA LEU A 249 -9.03 -8.60 -4.12
C LEU A 249 -7.77 -9.33 -3.65
N GLU A 250 -6.62 -8.92 -4.17
CA GLU A 250 -5.31 -9.45 -3.78
C GLU A 250 -4.66 -8.54 -2.74
N ILE A 251 -4.39 -9.06 -1.55
CA ILE A 251 -3.66 -8.33 -0.50
C ILE A 251 -2.22 -8.81 -0.50
N VAL A 252 -1.33 -7.92 -0.93
CA VAL A 252 0.12 -8.18 -1.05
C VAL A 252 0.83 -7.68 0.20
N ASN A 253 1.38 -8.58 0.98
CA ASN A 253 2.13 -8.27 2.18
C ASN A 253 3.61 -7.98 1.83
N GLU A 254 4.05 -6.74 2.03
CA GLU A 254 5.38 -6.28 1.57
C GLU A 254 6.56 -6.94 2.30
N ARG A 255 6.34 -7.44 3.53
CA ARG A 255 7.34 -8.12 4.35
C ARG A 255 7.13 -9.63 4.45
N ASP A 256 6.30 -10.19 3.60
CA ASP A 256 6.06 -11.63 3.59
C ASP A 256 7.40 -12.39 3.45
N ILE A 257 7.67 -13.29 4.40
CA ILE A 257 8.92 -14.06 4.45
C ILE A 257 8.95 -15.20 3.42
N ALA A 258 7.77 -15.68 3.00
CA ALA A 258 7.61 -16.79 2.07
C ALA A 258 7.39 -16.30 0.62
N LEU A 259 6.65 -15.21 0.45
CA LEU A 259 6.14 -14.73 -0.85
C LEU A 259 6.56 -13.28 -1.09
N ARG A 260 7.42 -13.07 -2.08
CA ARG A 260 7.86 -11.71 -2.42
C ARG A 260 6.82 -10.97 -3.27
N PRO A 261 6.60 -9.66 -3.06
CA PRO A 261 5.58 -8.91 -3.80
C PRO A 261 5.64 -9.03 -5.32
N ALA A 262 6.85 -9.20 -5.88
CA ALA A 262 7.05 -9.29 -7.32
C ALA A 262 6.38 -10.50 -8.01
N ILE A 263 6.01 -11.55 -7.26
CA ILE A 263 5.34 -12.72 -7.85
C ILE A 263 3.90 -12.42 -8.26
N PHE A 264 3.32 -11.38 -7.69
CA PHE A 264 1.96 -10.94 -7.97
C PHE A 264 1.86 -9.98 -9.17
N ASP A 265 2.99 -9.54 -9.75
CA ASP A 265 3.01 -8.55 -10.84
C ASP A 265 2.11 -8.94 -12.03
N ASP A 266 2.04 -10.23 -12.35
CA ASP A 266 1.36 -10.75 -13.53
C ASP A 266 -0.06 -11.30 -13.24
N THR A 267 -0.59 -11.24 -12.02
CA THR A 267 -1.93 -11.75 -11.65
C THR A 267 -3.05 -11.15 -12.51
N HIS A 268 -2.90 -9.88 -12.92
CA HIS A 268 -3.86 -9.17 -13.78
C HIS A 268 -4.06 -9.84 -15.14
N LEU A 269 -3.13 -10.69 -15.59
CA LEU A 269 -3.26 -11.43 -16.84
C LEU A 269 -4.27 -12.60 -16.73
N TYR A 270 -4.64 -13.01 -15.50
CA TYR A 270 -5.46 -14.18 -15.22
C TYR A 270 -6.76 -13.88 -14.48
N ALA A 271 -6.90 -12.71 -13.92
CA ALA A 271 -8.11 -12.25 -13.24
C ALA A 271 -8.69 -11.03 -13.99
N GLU A 272 -9.86 -11.20 -14.60
CA GLU A 272 -10.52 -10.14 -15.40
C GLU A 272 -10.89 -8.93 -14.54
N ARG A 273 -11.24 -9.19 -13.28
CA ARG A 273 -11.63 -8.18 -12.30
C ARG A 273 -10.72 -8.30 -11.08
N LEU A 274 -9.58 -7.61 -11.10
CA LEU A 274 -8.57 -7.63 -10.05
C LEU A 274 -8.49 -6.29 -9.33
N TRP A 275 -8.50 -6.36 -8.00
CA TRP A 275 -8.15 -5.26 -7.09
C TRP A 275 -6.91 -5.65 -6.30
N ARG A 276 -6.07 -4.68 -5.94
CA ARG A 276 -4.87 -4.92 -5.16
C ARG A 276 -4.72 -3.91 -4.04
N ARG A 277 -4.45 -4.41 -2.85
CA ARG A 277 -4.01 -3.62 -1.70
C ARG A 277 -2.62 -4.09 -1.27
N THR A 278 -1.78 -3.19 -0.82
CA THR A 278 -0.49 -3.53 -0.22
C THR A 278 -0.56 -3.29 1.28
N SER A 279 0.06 -4.18 2.06
CA SER A 279 0.18 -4.04 3.50
C SER A 279 1.65 -4.17 3.92
N PRO A 280 2.17 -3.30 4.82
CA PRO A 280 3.55 -3.38 5.30
C PRO A 280 3.74 -4.48 6.37
N THR A 281 2.91 -5.51 6.35
CA THR A 281 2.93 -6.66 7.27
C THR A 281 3.70 -7.85 6.69
N GLY A 282 3.92 -8.87 7.52
CA GLY A 282 4.45 -10.16 7.12
C GLY A 282 3.37 -11.11 6.63
N HIS A 283 3.69 -12.41 6.62
CA HIS A 283 2.84 -13.46 6.06
C HIS A 283 1.50 -13.60 6.80
N TRP A 284 1.51 -13.60 8.15
CA TRP A 284 0.32 -13.81 8.98
C TRP A 284 -0.48 -12.52 9.24
N LEU A 285 -0.94 -11.85 8.19
CA LEU A 285 -1.80 -10.67 8.29
C LEU A 285 -3.05 -10.89 9.18
N PRO A 286 -3.75 -12.05 9.14
CA PRO A 286 -4.91 -12.29 10.00
C PRO A 286 -4.62 -12.21 11.50
N LEU A 287 -3.37 -12.48 11.92
CA LEU A 287 -2.93 -12.43 13.31
C LEU A 287 -2.27 -11.10 13.69
N THR A 288 -1.61 -10.46 12.72
CA THR A 288 -0.84 -9.22 12.97
C THR A 288 -1.71 -7.97 12.89
N ARG A 289 -2.67 -7.92 11.94
CA ARG A 289 -3.58 -6.79 11.72
C ARG A 289 -4.99 -7.29 11.31
N PRO A 290 -5.68 -8.00 12.23
CA PRO A 290 -7.04 -8.49 11.98
C PRO A 290 -8.03 -7.37 11.68
N ASP A 291 -7.88 -6.20 12.33
CA ASP A 291 -8.63 -4.97 12.11
C ASP A 291 -8.58 -4.53 10.63
N TYR A 292 -7.38 -4.32 10.12
CA TYR A 292 -7.19 -3.92 8.72
C TYR A 292 -7.75 -4.94 7.73
N LEU A 293 -7.50 -6.24 7.98
CA LEU A 293 -7.99 -7.30 7.12
C LEU A 293 -9.53 -7.35 7.10
N ALA A 294 -10.17 -7.22 8.26
CA ALA A 294 -11.63 -7.20 8.35
C ALA A 294 -12.22 -5.99 7.63
N ASP A 295 -11.63 -4.80 7.80
CA ASP A 295 -12.12 -3.56 7.18
C ASP A 295 -12.02 -3.61 5.65
N VAL A 296 -10.86 -4.00 5.11
CA VAL A 296 -10.65 -4.12 3.67
C VAL A 296 -11.54 -5.21 3.05
N THR A 297 -11.74 -6.32 3.76
CA THR A 297 -12.64 -7.41 3.32
C THR A 297 -14.08 -6.94 3.31
N ARG A 298 -14.54 -6.27 4.37
CA ARG A 298 -15.90 -5.69 4.48
C ARG A 298 -16.16 -4.72 3.34
N GLU A 299 -15.25 -3.77 3.13
CA GLU A 299 -15.32 -2.77 2.07
C GLU A 299 -15.49 -3.43 0.69
N PHE A 300 -14.63 -4.42 0.39
CA PHE A 300 -14.66 -5.12 -0.89
C PHE A 300 -15.96 -5.91 -1.10
N ILE A 301 -16.42 -6.66 -0.10
CA ILE A 301 -17.63 -7.48 -0.20
C ILE A 301 -18.86 -6.59 -0.34
N ARG A 302 -19.01 -5.53 0.48
CA ARG A 302 -20.16 -4.59 0.38
C ARG A 302 -20.25 -3.97 -1.00
N ALA A 303 -19.13 -3.53 -1.57
CA ALA A 303 -19.08 -2.99 -2.92
C ALA A 303 -19.45 -4.01 -4.00
N ARG A 304 -19.21 -5.31 -3.78
CA ARG A 304 -19.60 -6.40 -4.73
C ARG A 304 -21.03 -6.89 -4.52
N ALA A 305 -21.53 -6.83 -3.30
CA ALA A 305 -22.91 -7.17 -2.97
C ALA A 305 -23.94 -6.05 -3.30
N GLY A 306 -23.48 -4.90 -3.81
CA GLY A 306 -24.33 -3.74 -4.11
C GLY A 306 -24.88 -3.06 -2.85
N ILE A 307 -24.27 -3.31 -1.69
CA ILE A 307 -24.63 -2.65 -0.43
C ILE A 307 -23.93 -1.30 -0.41
N GLU A 308 -24.70 -0.20 -0.31
CA GLU A 308 -24.14 1.16 -0.25
C GLU A 308 -23.09 1.25 0.87
N SER A 309 -21.92 1.73 0.52
CA SER A 309 -20.85 2.08 1.47
C SER A 309 -20.74 3.59 1.56
N ASP A 310 -20.59 4.13 2.76
CA ASP A 310 -20.37 5.57 2.99
C ASP A 310 -19.04 6.09 2.43
N GLY A 311 -18.24 5.24 1.80
CA GLY A 311 -16.94 5.57 1.23
C GLY A 311 -16.75 4.93 -0.15
N ARG A 312 -17.40 5.47 -1.16
CA ARG A 312 -17.52 4.90 -2.51
C ARG A 312 -16.22 4.48 -3.20
N ASP A 313 -15.08 5.04 -2.85
CA ASP A 313 -13.99 5.09 -3.84
C ASP A 313 -12.71 4.39 -3.43
N SER A 314 -12.61 3.89 -2.19
CA SER A 314 -11.41 3.20 -1.74
C SER A 314 -11.22 1.83 -2.43
N VAL A 315 -12.31 1.08 -2.70
CA VAL A 315 -12.24 -0.21 -3.42
C VAL A 315 -11.94 0.00 -4.90
N ASP A 316 -12.66 0.90 -5.57
CA ASP A 316 -12.47 1.11 -7.00
C ASP A 316 -11.08 1.63 -7.33
N ARG A 317 -10.45 2.39 -6.44
CA ARG A 317 -9.05 2.81 -6.54
C ARG A 317 -8.07 1.64 -6.60
N SER A 318 -8.33 0.57 -5.88
CA SER A 318 -7.46 -0.60 -5.86
C SER A 318 -7.65 -1.52 -7.07
N ARG A 319 -8.55 -1.18 -8.02
CA ARG A 319 -8.78 -1.94 -9.24
C ARG A 319 -7.59 -1.83 -10.19
N ILE A 320 -7.11 -2.97 -10.64
CA ILE A 320 -6.01 -3.04 -11.60
C ILE A 320 -6.58 -3.01 -13.01
N LEU A 321 -6.29 -1.93 -13.74
CA LEU A 321 -6.65 -1.76 -15.14
C LEU A 321 -5.40 -1.93 -16.00
N GLY A 322 -5.16 -3.12 -16.51
CA GLY A 322 -3.95 -3.43 -17.28
C GLY A 322 -2.73 -3.75 -16.43
N SER A 323 -1.52 -3.54 -16.95
CA SER A 323 -0.28 -3.79 -16.20
C SER A 323 -0.13 -2.77 -15.06
N PRO A 324 -0.16 -3.21 -13.79
CA PRO A 324 -0.13 -2.28 -12.67
C PRO A 324 1.21 -1.56 -12.58
N GLY A 325 1.17 -0.25 -12.44
CA GLY A 325 2.34 0.54 -12.05
C GLY A 325 2.82 0.18 -10.63
N PRO A 326 4.07 0.51 -10.27
CA PRO A 326 4.65 0.19 -8.95
C PRO A 326 3.88 0.78 -7.75
N MET A 327 3.08 1.81 -7.99
CA MET A 327 2.26 2.48 -6.96
C MET A 327 0.75 2.34 -7.23
N ALA A 328 0.34 1.34 -8.01
CA ALA A 328 -1.08 1.08 -8.28
C ALA A 328 -1.85 0.82 -6.99
N GLY A 329 -3.03 1.40 -6.88
CA GLY A 329 -3.88 1.32 -5.69
C GLY A 329 -3.48 2.27 -4.55
N LYS A 330 -2.47 3.13 -4.72
CA LYS A 330 -2.13 4.19 -3.76
C LYS A 330 -2.83 5.50 -4.11
N LEU A 331 -3.34 6.19 -3.10
CA LEU A 331 -3.89 7.53 -3.22
C LEU A 331 -2.82 8.57 -2.92
N ALA A 332 -2.55 9.47 -3.84
CA ALA A 332 -1.63 10.56 -3.64
C ALA A 332 -2.35 11.93 -3.65
N VAL A 333 -2.06 12.76 -2.66
CA VAL A 333 -2.51 14.16 -2.58
C VAL A 333 -1.35 15.07 -2.96
N VAL A 334 -1.57 16.00 -3.87
CA VAL A 334 -0.55 17.00 -4.30
C VAL A 334 -1.13 18.40 -4.16
N THR A 335 -0.47 19.26 -3.37
CA THR A 335 -0.82 20.68 -3.28
C THR A 335 0.03 21.52 -4.24
N GLY A 336 -0.54 22.60 -4.79
CA GLY A 336 0.10 23.36 -5.85
C GLY A 336 0.23 22.55 -7.14
N ALA A 337 -0.79 21.76 -7.44
CA ALA A 337 -0.78 20.79 -8.55
C ALA A 337 -1.09 21.40 -9.92
N GLY A 338 -1.53 22.65 -9.96
CA GLY A 338 -1.90 23.36 -11.20
C GLY A 338 -0.71 23.74 -12.07
N SER A 339 0.54 23.74 -11.57
CA SER A 339 1.70 24.13 -12.36
C SER A 339 3.04 23.59 -11.82
N GLY A 340 4.11 23.75 -12.59
CA GLY A 340 5.49 23.53 -12.19
C GLY A 340 5.77 22.15 -11.60
N ILE A 341 6.45 22.10 -10.44
CA ILE A 341 6.85 20.85 -9.79
C ILE A 341 5.64 20.01 -9.38
N GLY A 342 4.55 20.66 -8.90
CA GLY A 342 3.33 19.96 -8.47
C GLY A 342 2.66 19.22 -9.63
N ARG A 343 2.49 19.89 -10.77
CA ARG A 343 1.92 19.32 -12.01
C ARG A 343 2.74 18.15 -12.50
N GLU A 344 4.04 18.31 -12.63
CA GLU A 344 4.93 17.23 -13.10
C GLU A 344 5.01 16.06 -12.11
N THR A 345 4.92 16.36 -10.80
CA THR A 345 4.83 15.31 -9.77
C THR A 345 3.53 14.51 -9.90
N ALA A 346 2.40 15.19 -10.21
CA ALA A 346 1.15 14.50 -10.48
C ALA A 346 1.28 13.57 -11.69
N TYR A 347 1.89 14.01 -12.78
CA TYR A 347 2.14 13.16 -13.96
C TYR A 347 3.03 11.96 -13.62
N ALA A 348 4.14 12.19 -12.91
CA ALA A 348 5.05 11.12 -12.53
C ALA A 348 4.41 10.08 -11.59
N LEU A 349 3.50 10.50 -10.69
CA LEU A 349 2.73 9.59 -9.84
C LEU A 349 1.63 8.86 -10.62
N ALA A 350 0.99 9.53 -11.61
CA ALA A 350 0.03 8.90 -12.53
C ALA A 350 0.69 7.79 -13.34
N GLU A 351 1.88 8.01 -13.88
CA GLU A 351 2.68 6.98 -14.58
C GLU A 351 3.02 5.77 -13.70
N GLN A 352 3.12 5.97 -12.38
CA GLN A 352 3.32 4.88 -11.42
C GLN A 352 2.00 4.18 -11.02
N GLY A 353 0.85 4.65 -11.53
CA GLY A 353 -0.47 4.06 -11.27
C GLY A 353 -1.17 4.59 -10.02
N CYS A 354 -0.71 5.71 -9.42
CA CYS A 354 -1.40 6.35 -8.32
C CYS A 354 -2.71 6.98 -8.76
N GLU A 355 -3.74 6.91 -7.92
CA GLU A 355 -4.86 7.84 -7.95
C GLU A 355 -4.49 9.16 -7.31
N LEU A 356 -5.07 10.24 -7.81
CA LEU A 356 -4.60 11.59 -7.52
C LEU A 356 -5.71 12.50 -7.01
N ILE A 357 -5.41 13.20 -5.92
CA ILE A 357 -6.12 14.38 -5.45
C ILE A 357 -5.21 15.58 -5.70
N LEU A 358 -5.63 16.45 -6.60
CA LEU A 358 -4.84 17.57 -7.07
C LEU A 358 -5.45 18.88 -6.55
N ALA A 359 -4.78 19.50 -5.59
CA ALA A 359 -5.27 20.72 -4.96
C ALA A 359 -4.44 21.94 -5.39
N ASP A 360 -5.11 23.00 -5.77
CA ASP A 360 -4.49 24.28 -6.14
C ASP A 360 -5.40 25.44 -5.77
N ILE A 361 -4.83 26.64 -5.61
CA ILE A 361 -5.58 27.89 -5.48
C ILE A 361 -6.24 28.29 -6.82
N ASP A 362 -5.71 27.78 -7.92
CA ASP A 362 -6.26 27.88 -9.27
C ASP A 362 -6.88 26.54 -9.66
N LEU A 363 -8.19 26.42 -9.48
CA LEU A 363 -8.93 25.18 -9.77
C LEU A 363 -8.86 24.80 -11.25
N ASP A 364 -8.91 25.76 -12.15
CA ASP A 364 -8.87 25.53 -13.61
C ASP A 364 -7.53 24.91 -14.02
N ALA A 365 -6.43 25.39 -13.43
CA ALA A 365 -5.09 24.84 -13.65
C ALA A 365 -4.95 23.41 -13.06
N ALA A 366 -5.58 23.13 -11.90
CA ALA A 366 -5.63 21.80 -11.33
C ALA A 366 -6.47 20.84 -12.21
N ASP A 367 -7.61 21.30 -12.73
CA ASP A 367 -8.45 20.52 -13.64
C ASP A 367 -7.76 20.20 -14.98
N GLU A 368 -6.92 21.11 -15.48
CA GLU A 368 -6.07 20.81 -16.65
C GLU A 368 -5.12 19.67 -16.33
N THR A 369 -4.47 19.69 -15.17
CA THR A 369 -3.57 18.64 -14.72
C THR A 369 -4.32 17.30 -14.56
N VAL A 370 -5.56 17.32 -14.03
CA VAL A 370 -6.44 16.15 -13.93
C VAL A 370 -6.70 15.53 -15.31
N ARG A 371 -7.05 16.36 -16.31
CA ARG A 371 -7.31 15.86 -17.68
C ARG A 371 -6.12 15.12 -18.27
N GLU A 372 -4.92 15.65 -18.05
CA GLU A 372 -3.68 15.00 -18.53
C GLU A 372 -3.37 13.71 -17.75
N CYS A 373 -3.55 13.70 -16.41
CA CYS A 373 -3.34 12.50 -15.59
C CYS A 373 -4.25 11.33 -16.00
N LYS A 374 -5.49 11.60 -16.41
CA LYS A 374 -6.42 10.56 -16.90
C LYS A 374 -5.92 9.80 -18.11
N ARG A 375 -5.01 10.38 -18.91
CA ARG A 375 -4.38 9.69 -20.05
C ARG A 375 -3.52 8.51 -19.63
N PHE A 376 -3.05 8.47 -18.37
CA PHE A 376 -2.32 7.34 -17.81
C PHE A 376 -3.25 6.23 -17.26
N GLY A 377 -4.58 6.37 -17.43
CA GLY A 377 -5.56 5.38 -16.98
C GLY A 377 -5.83 5.40 -15.47
N VAL A 378 -5.45 6.47 -14.77
CA VAL A 378 -5.70 6.64 -13.33
C VAL A 378 -6.86 7.58 -13.08
N THR A 379 -7.50 7.45 -11.91
CA THR A 379 -8.48 8.43 -11.42
C THR A 379 -7.75 9.66 -10.88
N ALA A 380 -8.22 10.84 -11.21
CA ALA A 380 -7.71 12.10 -10.67
C ALA A 380 -8.87 13.08 -10.44
N THR A 381 -8.82 13.80 -9.32
CA THR A 381 -9.85 14.79 -8.91
C THR A 381 -9.17 16.09 -8.49
N ALA A 382 -9.68 17.22 -8.97
CA ALA A 382 -9.21 18.55 -8.60
C ALA A 382 -9.98 19.11 -7.40
N TYR A 383 -9.29 19.91 -6.58
CA TYR A 383 -9.86 20.64 -5.44
C TYR A 383 -9.31 22.06 -5.39
N LEU A 384 -10.20 23.03 -5.13
CA LEU A 384 -9.79 24.39 -4.80
C LEU A 384 -9.23 24.42 -3.38
N LEU A 385 -8.00 24.88 -3.20
CA LEU A 385 -7.35 24.95 -1.89
C LEU A 385 -6.36 26.12 -1.81
N ASP A 386 -6.63 27.08 -0.92
CA ASP A 386 -5.61 27.99 -0.43
C ASP A 386 -4.93 27.36 0.80
N VAL A 387 -3.67 26.93 0.66
CA VAL A 387 -2.91 26.32 1.76
C VAL A 387 -2.61 27.27 2.91
N ALA A 388 -2.76 28.58 2.72
CA ALA A 388 -2.63 29.61 3.77
C ALA A 388 -3.86 29.62 4.69
N ASP A 389 -5.04 29.22 4.21
CA ASP A 389 -6.24 29.04 5.02
C ASP A 389 -6.18 27.72 5.79
N THR A 390 -5.79 27.81 7.05
CA THR A 390 -5.66 26.61 7.91
C THR A 390 -6.99 25.89 8.10
N ALA A 391 -8.12 26.62 8.24
CA ALA A 391 -9.44 26.00 8.44
C ALA A 391 -9.92 25.30 7.16
N GLY A 392 -9.75 25.96 6.01
CA GLY A 392 -10.02 25.39 4.70
C GLY A 392 -9.16 24.14 4.42
N PHE A 393 -7.90 24.14 4.83
CA PHE A 393 -7.04 22.96 4.68
C PHE A 393 -7.49 21.77 5.54
N VAL A 394 -7.88 22.02 6.80
CA VAL A 394 -8.44 20.97 7.69
C VAL A 394 -9.72 20.39 7.08
N ALA A 395 -10.63 21.23 6.59
CA ALA A 395 -11.86 20.80 5.92
C ALA A 395 -11.56 19.98 4.65
N PHE A 396 -10.59 20.42 3.84
CA PHE A 396 -10.13 19.68 2.66
C PHE A 396 -9.60 18.29 3.01
N ALA A 397 -8.75 18.17 4.05
CA ALA A 397 -8.21 16.88 4.47
C ALA A 397 -9.31 15.93 4.96
N ALA A 398 -10.32 16.45 5.68
CA ALA A 398 -11.50 15.69 6.09
C ALA A 398 -12.34 15.24 4.88
N GLN A 399 -12.59 16.12 3.92
CA GLN A 399 -13.32 15.80 2.69
C GLN A 399 -12.60 14.76 1.83
N VAL A 400 -11.28 14.82 1.72
CA VAL A 400 -10.48 13.79 1.04
C VAL A 400 -10.67 12.43 1.72
N ARG A 401 -10.58 12.38 3.05
CA ARG A 401 -10.81 11.15 3.82
C ARG A 401 -12.20 10.57 3.60
N GLU A 402 -13.22 11.42 3.65
CA GLU A 402 -14.62 11.02 3.48
C GLU A 402 -14.91 10.48 2.07
N ARG A 403 -14.43 11.18 1.03
CA ARG A 403 -14.76 10.84 -0.35
C ARG A 403 -13.83 9.83 -1.00
N HIS A 404 -12.56 9.85 -0.62
CA HIS A 404 -11.49 9.07 -1.27
C HIS A 404 -10.75 8.15 -0.30
N GLY A 405 -11.00 8.25 1.01
CA GLY A 405 -10.28 7.50 2.04
C GLY A 405 -8.92 8.13 2.40
N VAL A 406 -8.13 7.43 3.19
CA VAL A 406 -6.85 7.95 3.70
C VAL A 406 -5.78 7.93 2.62
N ALA A 407 -5.12 9.06 2.40
CA ALA A 407 -4.01 9.17 1.45
C ALA A 407 -2.82 8.27 1.86
N ASP A 408 -2.18 7.67 0.86
CA ASP A 408 -0.94 6.90 1.03
C ASP A 408 0.30 7.77 0.87
N ILE A 409 0.19 8.80 0.01
CA ILE A 409 1.27 9.73 -0.31
C ILE A 409 0.71 11.15 -0.24
N VAL A 410 1.44 12.03 0.42
CA VAL A 410 1.09 13.47 0.48
C VAL A 410 2.27 14.30 0.03
N ILE A 411 2.08 15.17 -0.95
CA ILE A 411 3.08 16.08 -1.47
C ILE A 411 2.67 17.51 -1.11
N ASN A 412 3.24 18.06 -0.07
CA ASN A 412 3.12 19.47 0.29
C ASN A 412 4.06 20.28 -0.59
N ASN A 413 3.58 20.67 -1.77
CA ASN A 413 4.39 21.35 -2.79
C ASN A 413 4.01 22.80 -2.97
N ALA A 414 2.76 23.22 -2.70
CA ALA A 414 2.35 24.62 -2.83
C ALA A 414 3.33 25.56 -2.15
N GLY A 415 3.71 26.64 -2.82
CA GLY A 415 4.68 27.58 -2.31
C GLY A 415 4.78 28.83 -3.16
N ILE A 416 5.27 29.90 -2.55
CA ILE A 416 5.55 31.20 -3.18
C ILE A 416 7.00 31.61 -2.93
N ALA A 417 7.48 32.63 -3.64
CA ALA A 417 8.81 33.15 -3.40
C ALA A 417 8.76 34.65 -3.05
N LEU A 418 9.57 35.03 -2.06
CA LEU A 418 9.84 36.39 -1.68
C LEU A 418 11.35 36.64 -1.71
N ALA A 419 11.77 37.53 -2.59
CA ALA A 419 13.16 37.96 -2.70
C ALA A 419 13.32 39.41 -2.17
N GLY A 420 14.55 39.88 -2.07
CA GLY A 420 14.87 41.26 -1.66
C GLY A 420 15.36 41.35 -0.21
N SER A 421 15.43 42.58 0.28
CA SER A 421 15.92 42.85 1.64
C SER A 421 14.88 42.45 2.69
N ALA A 422 15.28 41.64 3.66
CA ALA A 422 14.42 41.29 4.80
C ALA A 422 13.99 42.53 5.61
N LEU A 423 14.78 43.61 5.61
CA LEU A 423 14.48 44.84 6.33
C LEU A 423 13.49 45.76 5.59
N ALA A 424 13.23 45.48 4.30
CA ALA A 424 12.30 46.24 3.46
C ALA A 424 11.01 45.48 3.17
N ALA A 425 10.88 44.25 3.59
CA ALA A 425 9.66 43.47 3.45
C ALA A 425 8.59 43.98 4.41
N THR A 426 7.32 44.05 3.95
CA THR A 426 6.18 44.38 4.81
C THR A 426 5.75 43.15 5.63
N ASP A 427 5.09 43.40 6.78
CA ASP A 427 4.57 42.32 7.62
C ASP A 427 3.59 41.42 6.85
N GLU A 428 2.76 42.00 5.95
CA GLU A 428 1.85 41.22 5.08
C GLU A 428 2.60 40.27 4.14
N GLN A 429 3.73 40.71 3.58
CA GLN A 429 4.57 39.85 2.73
C GLN A 429 5.20 38.72 3.52
N VAL A 430 5.67 39.01 4.74
CA VAL A 430 6.25 38.01 5.66
C VAL A 430 5.19 37.00 6.09
N ASP A 431 4.04 37.49 6.55
CA ASP A 431 2.93 36.66 7.01
C ASP A 431 2.40 35.76 5.90
N LYS A 432 2.21 36.29 4.68
CA LYS A 432 1.79 35.47 3.53
C LYS A 432 2.82 34.39 3.17
N LEU A 433 4.10 34.73 3.15
CA LEU A 433 5.16 33.77 2.89
C LEU A 433 5.16 32.64 3.92
N LEU A 434 5.12 32.97 5.22
CA LEU A 434 5.11 31.98 6.29
C LEU A 434 3.81 31.16 6.32
N ALA A 435 2.67 31.77 6.00
CA ALA A 435 1.39 31.09 5.93
C ALA A 435 1.39 30.01 4.84
N VAL A 436 1.91 30.32 3.64
CA VAL A 436 1.96 29.37 2.52
C VAL A 436 3.11 28.36 2.70
N ASP A 437 4.34 28.88 2.82
CA ASP A 437 5.56 28.07 2.65
C ASP A 437 5.96 27.26 3.88
N LEU A 438 5.43 27.61 5.07
CA LEU A 438 5.74 26.89 6.32
C LEU A 438 4.47 26.37 6.99
N ARG A 439 3.50 27.21 7.35
CA ARG A 439 2.30 26.80 8.06
C ARG A 439 1.44 25.83 7.23
N GLY A 440 1.25 26.09 5.93
CA GLY A 440 0.54 25.21 5.02
C GLY A 440 1.16 23.81 4.97
N VAL A 441 2.49 23.73 4.88
CA VAL A 441 3.22 22.45 4.91
C VAL A 441 3.04 21.73 6.26
N ILE A 442 3.11 22.45 7.38
CA ILE A 442 2.86 21.90 8.71
C ILE A 442 1.43 21.37 8.83
N THR A 443 0.43 22.15 8.38
CA THR A 443 -0.99 21.77 8.43
C THR A 443 -1.23 20.50 7.62
N GLY A 444 -0.81 20.46 6.36
CA GLY A 444 -0.97 19.27 5.51
C GLY A 444 -0.30 18.03 6.08
N SER A 445 0.93 18.19 6.57
CA SER A 445 1.66 17.08 7.20
C SER A 445 0.94 16.55 8.45
N ARG A 446 0.38 17.43 9.29
CA ARG A 446 -0.33 17.05 10.51
C ARG A 446 -1.66 16.37 10.22
N GLU A 447 -2.49 16.95 9.38
CA GLU A 447 -3.84 16.44 9.13
C GLU A 447 -3.80 15.07 8.42
N PHE A 448 -3.03 14.96 7.34
CA PHE A 448 -2.87 13.68 6.66
C PHE A 448 -2.02 12.67 7.47
N GLY A 449 -1.02 13.15 8.22
CA GLY A 449 -0.22 12.31 9.10
C GLY A 449 -1.06 11.63 10.18
N ARG A 450 -1.99 12.36 10.85
CA ARG A 450 -2.95 11.78 11.80
C ARG A 450 -3.80 10.68 11.18
N GLN A 451 -4.34 10.94 9.99
CA GLN A 451 -5.15 9.97 9.26
C GLN A 451 -4.34 8.70 8.91
N MET A 452 -3.06 8.85 8.51
CA MET A 452 -2.17 7.73 8.23
C MET A 452 -1.86 6.93 9.51
N VAL A 453 -1.65 7.61 10.65
CA VAL A 453 -1.42 6.96 11.96
C VAL A 453 -2.65 6.16 12.37
N GLU A 454 -3.84 6.75 12.30
CA GLU A 454 -5.11 6.08 12.61
C GLU A 454 -5.34 4.86 11.72
N ARG A 455 -5.07 4.96 10.43
CA ARG A 455 -5.17 3.83 9.50
C ARG A 455 -4.16 2.72 9.81
N GLY A 456 -2.95 3.07 10.28
CA GLY A 456 -1.94 2.14 10.80
C GLY A 456 -1.24 1.24 9.79
N VAL A 457 -1.33 1.51 8.49
CA VAL A 457 -0.64 0.74 7.42
C VAL A 457 0.56 1.47 6.82
N GLY A 458 0.97 2.58 7.45
CA GLY A 458 2.07 3.40 6.96
C GLY A 458 1.63 4.45 5.94
N GLY A 459 2.59 5.07 5.27
CA GLY A 459 2.37 6.12 4.29
C GLY A 459 3.65 6.89 3.99
N HIS A 460 3.54 7.97 3.19
CA HIS A 460 4.69 8.81 2.90
C HIS A 460 4.30 10.29 2.74
N ILE A 461 4.96 11.16 3.47
CA ILE A 461 4.80 12.62 3.38
C ILE A 461 6.04 13.21 2.71
N VAL A 462 5.84 14.01 1.68
CA VAL A 462 6.90 14.76 1.01
C VAL A 462 6.65 16.24 1.19
N ASN A 463 7.62 16.93 1.77
CA ASN A 463 7.59 18.38 1.96
C ASN A 463 8.59 19.04 1.02
N VAL A 464 8.11 19.92 0.14
CA VAL A 464 8.97 20.64 -0.80
C VAL A 464 9.60 21.84 -0.09
N SER A 465 10.85 21.64 0.31
CA SER A 465 11.74 22.69 0.82
C SER A 465 12.47 23.37 -0.35
N SER A 466 13.73 23.75 -0.19
CA SER A 466 14.58 24.35 -1.21
C SER A 466 16.06 24.22 -0.85
N ALA A 467 16.95 24.33 -1.83
CA ALA A 467 18.37 24.55 -1.56
C ALA A 467 18.64 25.82 -0.73
N ALA A 468 17.74 26.79 -0.79
CA ALA A 468 17.78 27.98 0.06
C ALA A 468 17.72 27.68 1.56
N ALA A 469 17.21 26.51 1.96
CA ALA A 469 17.19 26.07 3.36
C ALA A 469 18.58 25.91 3.98
N PHE A 470 19.59 25.62 3.15
CA PHE A 470 20.98 25.37 3.59
C PHE A 470 22.03 26.18 2.82
N THR A 471 21.61 27.02 1.88
CA THR A 471 22.48 27.97 1.17
C THR A 471 22.01 29.40 1.45
N PRO A 472 22.47 30.01 2.54
CA PRO A 472 22.03 31.34 2.92
C PRO A 472 22.41 32.36 1.85
N SER A 473 21.46 33.25 1.53
CA SER A 473 21.61 34.34 0.55
C SER A 473 21.06 35.64 1.14
N ARG A 474 21.75 36.74 0.92
CA ARG A 474 21.33 38.04 1.41
C ARG A 474 20.00 38.52 0.82
N ASP A 475 19.68 38.06 -0.38
CA ASP A 475 18.47 38.50 -1.12
C ASP A 475 17.30 37.51 -0.97
N LEU A 476 17.45 36.44 -0.18
CA LEU A 476 16.43 35.38 0.04
C LEU A 476 16.26 35.06 1.53
N GLY A 477 16.60 35.96 2.44
CA GLY A 477 16.63 35.69 3.88
C GLY A 477 15.34 35.14 4.45
N LEU A 478 14.20 35.77 4.14
CA LEU A 478 12.87 35.34 4.60
C LEU A 478 12.45 34.01 3.99
N TYR A 479 12.63 33.86 2.69
CA TYR A 479 12.36 32.61 1.99
C TYR A 479 13.22 31.45 2.51
N SER A 480 14.52 31.72 2.72
CA SER A 480 15.44 30.75 3.32
C SER A 480 15.01 30.33 4.72
N ALA A 481 14.50 31.27 5.55
CA ALA A 481 13.99 30.96 6.88
C ALA A 481 12.76 30.03 6.82
N ALA A 482 11.78 30.31 5.94
CA ALA A 482 10.61 29.46 5.75
C ALA A 482 11.01 28.05 5.29
N LYS A 483 11.88 27.93 4.28
CA LYS A 483 12.30 26.64 3.72
C LYS A 483 13.25 25.87 4.65
N ALA A 484 14.06 26.55 5.47
CA ALA A 484 14.82 25.91 6.55
C ALA A 484 13.89 25.38 7.65
N GLY A 485 12.82 26.10 7.98
CA GLY A 485 11.76 25.63 8.86
C GLY A 485 11.11 24.34 8.34
N VAL A 486 10.77 24.28 7.06
CA VAL A 486 10.24 23.05 6.42
C VAL A 486 11.23 21.89 6.50
N LEU A 487 12.51 22.12 6.22
CA LEU A 487 13.55 21.09 6.30
C LEU A 487 13.62 20.51 7.71
N MET A 488 13.79 21.36 8.73
CA MET A 488 13.93 20.92 10.12
C MET A 488 12.64 20.26 10.65
N PHE A 489 11.48 20.81 10.31
CA PHE A 489 10.19 20.21 10.64
C PHE A 489 10.06 18.79 10.04
N SER A 490 10.46 18.61 8.79
CA SER A 490 10.39 17.32 8.11
C SER A 490 11.29 16.27 8.76
N GLU A 491 12.52 16.64 9.15
CA GLU A 491 13.45 15.74 9.85
C GLU A 491 12.91 15.35 11.23
N SER A 492 12.32 16.30 11.98
CA SER A 492 11.71 16.05 13.30
C SER A 492 10.46 15.17 13.17
N LEU A 493 9.56 15.49 12.25
CA LEU A 493 8.32 14.72 12.00
C LEU A 493 8.65 13.29 11.53
N ARG A 494 9.73 13.09 10.78
CA ARG A 494 10.19 11.76 10.41
C ARG A 494 10.54 10.91 11.62
N GLY A 495 11.19 11.49 12.64
CA GLY A 495 11.47 10.81 13.89
C GLY A 495 10.20 10.36 14.61
N GLU A 496 9.23 11.28 14.72
CA GLU A 496 7.93 11.04 15.36
C GLU A 496 7.13 9.93 14.65
N LEU A 497 7.10 9.95 13.32
CA LEU A 497 6.26 9.03 12.53
C LEU A 497 6.93 7.68 12.19
N THR A 498 8.17 7.47 12.61
CA THR A 498 8.92 6.23 12.30
C THR A 498 8.23 4.98 12.86
N GLU A 499 7.71 5.05 14.09
CA GLU A 499 7.00 3.94 14.72
C GLU A 499 5.72 3.54 13.98
N HIS A 500 5.10 4.51 13.32
CA HIS A 500 3.90 4.33 12.49
C HIS A 500 4.20 3.92 11.04
N ARG A 501 5.50 3.70 10.70
CA ARG A 501 5.95 3.34 9.33
C ARG A 501 5.58 4.37 8.29
N ILE A 502 5.48 5.63 8.68
CA ILE A 502 5.24 6.75 7.78
C ILE A 502 6.58 7.40 7.46
N GLY A 503 6.95 7.38 6.18
CA GLY A 503 8.14 8.07 5.69
C GLY A 503 7.89 9.58 5.61
N VAL A 504 8.92 10.38 5.91
CA VAL A 504 8.89 11.83 5.64
C VAL A 504 10.13 12.20 4.87
N THR A 505 9.94 12.90 3.75
CA THR A 505 11.03 13.34 2.86
C THR A 505 10.98 14.85 2.68
N ALA A 506 12.08 15.54 2.98
CA ALA A 506 12.29 16.92 2.55
C ALA A 506 12.95 16.93 1.15
N ILE A 507 12.24 17.38 0.13
CA ILE A 507 12.80 17.63 -1.20
C ILE A 507 13.40 19.03 -1.22
N CYS A 508 14.64 19.14 -1.66
CA CYS A 508 15.35 20.43 -1.71
C CYS A 508 15.80 20.74 -3.15
N PRO A 509 14.90 21.27 -4.00
CA PRO A 509 15.27 21.72 -5.33
C PRO A 509 16.21 22.92 -5.28
N GLY A 510 17.11 23.01 -6.24
CA GLY A 510 17.87 24.24 -6.49
C GLY A 510 17.12 25.15 -7.46
N ILE A 511 17.82 25.65 -8.49
CA ILE A 511 17.26 26.50 -9.52
C ILE A 511 16.52 25.62 -10.55
N VAL A 512 15.18 25.72 -10.57
CA VAL A 512 14.29 24.96 -11.46
C VAL A 512 13.41 25.93 -12.25
N ASP A 513 13.27 25.71 -13.56
CA ASP A 513 12.44 26.55 -14.44
C ASP A 513 10.95 26.30 -14.16
N THR A 514 10.37 27.14 -13.34
CA THR A 514 8.97 27.08 -12.91
C THR A 514 8.32 28.45 -12.88
N ASN A 515 6.99 28.47 -12.83
CA ASN A 515 6.21 29.71 -12.70
C ASN A 515 6.47 30.47 -11.38
N ILE A 516 7.10 29.86 -10.37
CA ILE A 516 7.43 30.51 -9.10
C ILE A 516 8.32 31.75 -9.30
N VAL A 517 9.20 31.74 -10.32
CA VAL A 517 10.05 32.89 -10.66
C VAL A 517 9.21 34.06 -11.15
N ARG A 518 8.18 33.77 -11.97
CA ARG A 518 7.30 34.80 -12.54
C ARG A 518 6.33 35.39 -11.50
N SER A 519 6.02 34.65 -10.47
CA SER A 519 5.17 35.08 -9.35
C SER A 519 5.96 35.60 -8.15
N THR A 520 7.31 35.60 -8.22
CA THR A 520 8.18 36.10 -7.15
C THR A 520 7.92 37.57 -6.87
N ARG A 521 7.67 37.91 -5.61
CA ARG A 521 7.64 39.27 -5.11
C ARG A 521 9.03 39.68 -4.66
N ILE A 522 9.36 40.97 -4.88
CA ILE A 522 10.66 41.51 -4.51
C ILE A 522 10.47 42.66 -3.55
N ALA A 523 10.86 42.48 -2.31
CA ALA A 523 10.69 43.46 -1.25
C ALA A 523 11.62 44.67 -1.44
N GLY A 524 11.10 45.87 -1.18
CA GLY A 524 11.87 47.11 -1.16
C GLY A 524 12.17 47.71 -2.52
N VAL A 525 11.43 47.32 -3.57
CA VAL A 525 11.55 47.88 -4.91
C VAL A 525 10.17 48.31 -5.43
N ASP A 526 10.15 49.28 -6.37
CA ASP A 526 8.93 49.65 -7.07
C ASP A 526 8.51 48.59 -8.10
N ALA A 527 7.29 48.74 -8.64
CA ALA A 527 6.69 47.74 -9.54
C ALA A 527 7.46 47.60 -10.88
N GLU A 528 8.07 48.64 -11.38
CA GLU A 528 8.83 48.63 -12.63
C GLU A 528 10.16 47.86 -12.42
N THR A 529 10.87 48.18 -11.35
CA THR A 529 12.10 47.47 -10.94
C THR A 529 11.82 46.01 -10.63
N GLU A 530 10.68 45.70 -9.95
CA GLU A 530 10.25 44.33 -9.67
C GLU A 530 10.05 43.55 -10.97
N ALA A 531 9.34 44.14 -11.95
CA ALA A 531 9.10 43.48 -13.23
C ALA A 531 10.40 43.21 -14.02
N ALA A 532 11.30 44.20 -14.05
CA ALA A 532 12.60 44.05 -14.73
C ALA A 532 13.50 42.97 -14.08
N GLN A 533 13.51 42.93 -12.75
CA GLN A 533 14.28 41.92 -12.03
C GLN A 533 13.69 40.51 -12.21
N ARG A 534 12.36 40.37 -12.23
CA ARG A 534 11.68 39.09 -12.53
C ARG A 534 12.01 38.58 -13.93
N ASP A 535 11.94 39.43 -14.95
CA ASP A 535 12.29 39.04 -16.33
C ASP A 535 13.74 38.57 -16.44
N ARG A 536 14.65 39.22 -15.73
CA ARG A 536 16.07 38.83 -15.68
C ARG A 536 16.24 37.47 -15.00
N LEU A 537 15.55 37.23 -13.89
CA LEU A 537 15.58 35.94 -13.19
C LEU A 537 14.96 34.83 -14.06
N ASP A 538 13.82 35.05 -14.72
CA ASP A 538 13.17 34.10 -15.64
C ASP A 538 14.13 33.69 -16.76
N LYS A 539 14.82 34.64 -17.39
CA LYS A 539 15.85 34.35 -18.42
C LYS A 539 17.00 33.51 -17.89
N LEU A 540 17.46 33.76 -16.66
CA LEU A 540 18.52 33.01 -16.01
C LEU A 540 18.11 31.56 -15.73
N TYR A 541 16.89 31.35 -15.21
CA TYR A 541 16.35 30.05 -14.88
C TYR A 541 16.13 29.20 -16.14
N ARG A 542 15.55 29.80 -17.20
CA ARG A 542 15.40 29.14 -18.51
C ARG A 542 16.74 28.73 -19.13
N LYS A 543 17.75 29.62 -19.07
CA LYS A 543 19.09 29.31 -19.59
C LYS A 543 19.73 28.11 -18.89
N ARG A 544 19.38 27.87 -17.62
CA ARG A 544 19.90 26.76 -16.84
C ARG A 544 19.26 25.41 -17.20
N GLY A 545 18.05 25.41 -17.73
CA GLY A 545 17.39 24.25 -18.35
C GLY A 545 17.13 23.06 -17.43
N PHE A 546 17.03 23.26 -16.10
CA PHE A 546 16.61 22.20 -15.20
C PHE A 546 15.09 22.24 -15.06
N THR A 547 14.43 21.24 -15.61
CA THR A 547 12.97 21.20 -15.77
C THR A 547 12.27 20.56 -14.57
N PRO A 548 10.98 20.89 -14.29
CA PRO A 548 10.21 20.36 -13.17
C PRO A 548 10.02 18.83 -13.20
N ASP A 549 9.94 18.23 -14.39
CA ASP A 549 9.82 16.77 -14.57
C ASP A 549 10.99 15.99 -13.93
N ARG A 550 12.21 16.56 -13.99
CA ARG A 550 13.37 15.96 -13.31
C ARG A 550 13.23 15.99 -11.80
N VAL A 551 12.63 17.06 -11.25
CA VAL A 551 12.34 17.14 -9.81
C VAL A 551 11.29 16.09 -9.46
N ALA A 552 10.24 15.96 -10.26
CA ALA A 552 9.19 14.96 -10.08
C ALA A 552 9.74 13.53 -10.09
N ALA A 553 10.62 13.21 -11.03
CA ALA A 553 11.29 11.91 -11.07
C ALA A 553 12.15 11.65 -9.82
N ASP A 554 12.82 12.67 -9.28
CA ASP A 554 13.61 12.54 -8.05
C ASP A 554 12.70 12.47 -6.80
N ILE A 555 11.50 13.06 -6.79
CA ILE A 555 10.47 12.88 -5.75
C ILE A 555 10.04 11.41 -5.71
N VAL A 556 9.66 10.82 -6.83
CA VAL A 556 9.28 9.40 -6.92
C VAL A 556 10.40 8.48 -6.44
N LYS A 557 11.65 8.75 -6.84
CA LYS A 557 12.82 7.98 -6.35
C LYS A 557 13.04 8.15 -4.84
N ALA A 558 12.80 9.35 -4.29
CA ALA A 558 12.98 9.63 -2.88
C ALA A 558 11.91 8.92 -2.03
N ILE A 559 10.66 8.86 -2.50
CA ILE A 559 9.57 8.08 -1.89
C ILE A 559 9.95 6.60 -1.85
N ASN A 560 10.28 6.02 -3.00
CA ASN A 560 10.64 4.59 -3.12
C ASN A 560 11.86 4.19 -2.27
N ALA A 561 12.82 5.11 -2.11
CA ALA A 561 14.02 4.90 -1.30
C ALA A 561 13.85 5.35 0.16
N ASN A 562 12.68 5.86 0.55
CA ASN A 562 12.38 6.42 1.86
C ASN A 562 13.48 7.37 2.38
N LYS A 563 13.91 8.31 1.54
CA LYS A 563 14.98 9.26 1.89
C LYS A 563 14.48 10.34 2.85
N ALA A 564 15.27 10.68 3.87
CA ALA A 564 14.95 11.79 4.78
C ALA A 564 15.08 13.15 4.09
N VAL A 565 16.21 13.39 3.42
CA VAL A 565 16.49 14.64 2.70
C VAL A 565 16.97 14.30 1.28
N ALA A 566 16.40 14.97 0.28
CA ALA A 566 16.73 14.75 -1.12
C ALA A 566 17.05 16.08 -1.83
N PRO A 567 18.32 16.53 -1.84
CA PRO A 567 18.79 17.61 -2.70
C PRO A 567 18.74 17.16 -4.17
N VAL A 568 18.05 17.91 -5.03
CA VAL A 568 17.73 17.45 -6.39
C VAL A 568 18.77 17.90 -7.42
N THR A 569 19.05 19.19 -7.50
CA THR A 569 20.02 19.70 -8.48
C THR A 569 21.48 19.52 -8.04
N ALA A 570 22.42 19.64 -8.97
CA ALA A 570 23.85 19.48 -8.65
C ALA A 570 24.32 20.50 -7.59
N GLU A 571 23.90 21.77 -7.74
CA GLU A 571 24.24 22.82 -6.75
C GLU A 571 23.56 22.56 -5.40
N ALA A 572 22.33 22.06 -5.36
CA ALA A 572 21.68 21.69 -4.12
C ALA A 572 22.43 20.53 -3.41
N LYS A 573 22.90 19.53 -4.17
CA LYS A 573 23.71 18.42 -3.63
C LYS A 573 25.04 18.90 -3.06
N VAL A 574 25.72 19.78 -3.77
CA VAL A 574 26.98 20.40 -3.29
C VAL A 574 26.69 21.31 -2.09
N GLY A 575 25.70 22.19 -2.20
CA GLY A 575 25.32 23.11 -1.12
C GLY A 575 24.96 22.39 0.17
N TYR A 576 24.22 21.29 0.09
CA TYR A 576 23.86 20.46 1.25
C TYR A 576 25.11 19.85 1.92
N ARG A 577 26.04 19.33 1.13
CA ARG A 577 27.31 18.80 1.67
C ARG A 577 28.14 19.89 2.33
N VAL A 578 28.26 21.06 1.67
CA VAL A 578 28.99 22.20 2.22
C VAL A 578 28.38 22.67 3.52
N TYR A 579 27.04 22.81 3.57
CA TYR A 579 26.33 23.19 4.79
C TYR A 579 26.57 22.20 5.95
N ARG A 580 26.60 20.89 5.64
CA ARG A 580 26.75 19.84 6.66
C ARG A 580 28.19 19.70 7.17
N PHE A 581 29.20 19.84 6.31
CA PHE A 581 30.58 19.55 6.64
C PHE A 581 31.48 20.77 6.74
N ALA A 582 31.09 21.90 6.10
CA ALA A 582 31.88 23.14 6.07
C ALA A 582 30.95 24.38 6.11
N PRO A 583 30.13 24.58 7.15
CA PRO A 583 29.09 25.63 7.19
C PRO A 583 29.65 27.05 7.09
N TRP A 584 30.92 27.27 7.41
CA TRP A 584 31.61 28.55 7.26
C TRP A 584 31.70 28.99 5.80
N ILE A 585 31.83 28.06 4.84
CA ILE A 585 31.86 28.37 3.40
C ILE A 585 30.48 28.89 2.97
N SER A 586 29.39 28.28 3.43
CA SER A 586 28.01 28.74 3.16
C SER A 586 27.80 30.17 3.68
N ARG A 587 28.33 30.50 4.87
CA ARG A 587 28.24 31.85 5.46
C ARG A 587 29.00 32.91 4.65
N LEU A 588 30.17 32.55 4.06
CA LEU A 588 30.89 33.44 3.13
C LEU A 588 30.09 33.66 1.84
N GLY A 589 29.43 32.63 1.33
CA GLY A 589 28.57 32.73 0.15
C GLY A 589 27.39 33.68 0.35
N ALA A 590 26.84 33.77 1.56
CA ALA A 590 25.75 34.67 1.91
C ALA A 590 26.02 36.17 1.67
N ARG A 591 27.29 36.56 1.66
CA ARG A 591 27.71 37.96 1.42
C ARG A 591 27.59 38.38 -0.06
N ARG A 592 27.49 37.42 -0.99
CA ARG A 592 27.43 37.70 -2.43
C ARG A 592 26.01 38.10 -2.83
N LYS A 593 25.87 39.18 -3.65
CA LYS A 593 24.61 39.55 -4.30
C LYS A 593 24.31 38.53 -5.40
N VAL A 594 23.07 37.98 -5.44
CA VAL A 594 22.63 37.06 -6.49
C VAL A 594 22.26 37.80 -7.76
N ALA A 595 21.87 39.08 -7.64
CA ALA A 595 21.51 39.95 -8.76
C ALA A 595 22.51 41.12 -8.86
N ARG A 596 23.41 41.09 -9.80
CA ARG A 596 24.04 42.26 -10.46
C ARG A 596 23.76 42.18 -11.94
#